data_a1ba0142c892f2e24902168b59e6da2c
#
_entry.id   a1ba0142c892f2e24902168b59e6da2c
#
_cell.length_a   1.000
_cell.length_b   1.000
_cell.length_c   1.000
_cell.angle_alpha   90.00
_cell.angle_beta   90.00
_cell.angle_gamma   90.00
#
_symmetry.space_group_name_H-M   'P 1'
#
loop_
_entity.id
_entity.type
_entity.pdbx_description
1 polymer ?
#
loop_
_entity_poly.entity_id
_entity_poly.type
_entity_poly.pdbx_seq_one_letter_code
_entity_poly.pdbx_strand_id
1 'polypeptide(L)'
;MSSTEAMPKTRTFSEFAKQADYSLMDSLEADPQATDDGDDHLTREVFSGHYVPVTPTAISKPEYVTHSKTLFNELGLSQELALDELFRRLFSGDISVATAPMRPVGWATGYALSIYGTEYTQQCPFGTGNGYGDGRAISVFEGLFNGKRWE
;
A
#
# COMPACT_ATOMS: atom_id res chain seq x y z
N MET A 1 -33.88 -15.93 10.34
CA MET A 1 -32.66 -16.24 11.12
C MET A 1 -31.84 -14.96 11.16
N SER A 2 -31.74 -14.35 12.31
CA SER A 2 -30.94 -13.13 12.51
C SER A 2 -29.46 -13.53 12.43
N SER A 3 -28.78 -13.14 11.36
CA SER A 3 -27.34 -13.20 11.29
C SER A 3 -26.83 -12.21 12.33
N THR A 4 -26.33 -12.72 13.43
CA THR A 4 -25.59 -11.91 14.39
C THR A 4 -24.31 -11.48 13.66
N GLU A 5 -24.33 -10.33 13.00
CA GLU A 5 -23.15 -9.72 12.44
C GLU A 5 -22.16 -9.51 13.59
N ALA A 6 -21.05 -10.22 13.55
CA ALA A 6 -20.03 -10.07 14.57
C ALA A 6 -19.55 -8.61 14.56
N MET A 7 -19.54 -7.99 15.75
CA MET A 7 -19.07 -6.60 15.89
C MET A 7 -17.65 -6.49 15.33
N PRO A 8 -17.35 -5.45 14.51
CA PRO A 8 -16.02 -5.26 13.97
C PRO A 8 -15.00 -5.09 15.09
N LYS A 9 -13.85 -5.74 14.95
CA LYS A 9 -12.76 -5.73 15.94
C LYS A 9 -11.94 -4.44 15.88
N THR A 10 -11.83 -3.85 14.69
CA THR A 10 -11.02 -2.66 14.41
C THR A 10 -11.93 -1.52 14.00
N ARG A 11 -12.02 -0.49 14.83
CA ARG A 11 -12.95 0.63 14.65
C ARG A 11 -12.26 1.96 14.42
N THR A 12 -11.05 2.15 14.96
CA THR A 12 -10.32 3.40 14.91
C THR A 12 -9.01 3.23 14.14
N PHE A 13 -8.46 4.33 13.64
CA PHE A 13 -7.16 4.33 13.00
C PHE A 13 -6.04 3.80 13.94
N SER A 14 -6.11 4.14 15.23
CA SER A 14 -5.16 3.62 16.22
C SER A 14 -5.26 2.09 16.38
N GLU A 15 -6.46 1.53 16.37
CA GLU A 15 -6.65 0.07 16.39
C GLU A 15 -6.17 -0.58 15.10
N PHE A 16 -6.38 0.08 13.96
CA PHE A 16 -5.85 -0.36 12.67
C PHE A 16 -4.32 -0.39 12.69
N ALA A 17 -3.68 0.66 13.19
CA ALA A 17 -2.22 0.73 13.30
C ALA A 17 -1.65 -0.42 14.14
N LYS A 18 -2.35 -0.89 15.16
CA LYS A 18 -1.93 -2.03 16.00
C LYS A 18 -1.95 -3.37 15.27
N GLN A 19 -2.61 -3.48 14.12
CA GLN A 19 -2.56 -4.69 13.29
C GLN A 19 -1.30 -4.78 12.42
N ALA A 20 -0.48 -3.71 12.40
CA ALA A 20 0.74 -3.68 11.62
C ALA A 20 1.72 -4.78 12.03
N ASP A 21 2.20 -5.51 11.04
CA ASP A 21 3.20 -6.58 11.18
C ASP A 21 3.99 -6.66 9.88
N TYR A 22 5.23 -6.21 9.91
CA TYR A 22 6.11 -6.14 8.75
C TYR A 22 7.07 -7.34 8.64
N SER A 23 6.71 -8.46 9.25
CA SER A 23 7.61 -9.62 9.30
C SER A 23 7.86 -10.25 7.93
N LEU A 24 6.94 -10.11 6.97
CA LEU A 24 7.23 -10.52 5.60
C LEU A 24 8.21 -9.54 4.96
N MET A 25 7.94 -8.24 4.98
CA MET A 25 8.83 -7.22 4.46
C MET A 25 10.24 -7.33 5.06
N ASP A 26 10.33 -7.52 6.39
CA ASP A 26 11.61 -7.66 7.10
C ASP A 26 12.36 -8.96 6.74
N SER A 27 11.68 -9.96 6.18
CA SER A 27 12.30 -11.21 5.68
C SER A 27 12.79 -11.11 4.24
N LEU A 28 12.44 -10.04 3.54
CA LEU A 28 12.82 -9.78 2.15
C LEU A 28 14.01 -8.83 2.09
N GLU A 29 14.75 -8.88 0.99
CA GLU A 29 15.86 -7.98 0.74
C GLU A 29 15.42 -6.79 -0.11
N ALA A 30 15.72 -5.59 0.35
CA ALA A 30 15.52 -4.38 -0.44
C ALA A 30 16.53 -4.33 -1.61
N ASP A 31 16.14 -3.62 -2.67
CA ASP A 31 17.06 -3.30 -3.74
C ASP A 31 18.26 -2.50 -3.19
N PRO A 32 19.50 -2.98 -3.39
CA PRO A 32 20.70 -2.34 -2.86
C PRO A 32 21.01 -0.97 -3.50
N GLN A 33 20.35 -0.63 -4.59
CA GLN A 33 20.48 0.67 -5.25
C GLN A 33 19.38 1.66 -4.84
N ALA A 34 18.46 1.24 -3.96
CA ALA A 34 17.42 2.12 -3.46
C ALA A 34 18.02 3.28 -2.64
N THR A 35 17.37 4.43 -2.69
CA THR A 35 17.73 5.57 -1.85
C THR A 35 17.19 5.37 -0.44
N ASP A 36 17.96 5.81 0.57
CA ASP A 36 17.58 5.63 1.98
C ASP A 36 16.31 6.39 2.37
N ASP A 37 16.01 7.49 1.66
CA ASP A 37 14.83 8.31 1.87
C ASP A 37 13.59 7.83 1.08
N GLY A 38 13.74 6.82 0.23
CA GLY A 38 12.68 6.33 -0.64
C GLY A 38 12.30 7.31 -1.75
N ASP A 39 13.09 8.33 -1.99
CA ASP A 39 12.86 9.36 -3.02
C ASP A 39 13.38 8.92 -4.39
N ASP A 40 13.05 7.70 -4.78
CA ASP A 40 13.44 7.09 -6.06
C ASP A 40 12.32 7.31 -7.10
N HIS A 41 12.31 8.52 -7.68
CA HIS A 41 11.27 8.93 -8.64
C HIS A 41 11.67 8.71 -10.11
N LEU A 42 12.89 8.29 -10.36
CA LEU A 42 13.35 8.02 -11.72
C LEU A 42 13.12 6.57 -12.09
N THR A 43 12.57 6.37 -13.28
CA THR A 43 12.42 5.03 -13.83
C THR A 43 13.78 4.42 -14.08
N ARG A 44 14.00 3.23 -13.57
CA ARG A 44 15.20 2.43 -13.79
C ARG A 44 14.91 0.95 -13.74
N GLU A 45 15.79 0.15 -14.32
CA GLU A 45 15.76 -1.29 -14.15
C GLU A 45 16.27 -1.68 -12.76
N VAL A 46 15.63 -2.68 -12.16
CA VAL A 46 16.01 -3.25 -10.88
C VAL A 46 16.45 -4.68 -11.11
N PHE A 47 17.73 -4.96 -10.82
CA PHE A 47 18.35 -6.25 -11.11
C PHE A 47 18.48 -7.15 -9.89
N SER A 48 18.31 -6.62 -8.69
CA SER A 48 18.39 -7.40 -7.46
C SER A 48 17.48 -6.86 -6.37
N GLY A 49 17.26 -7.66 -5.33
CA GLY A 49 16.30 -7.34 -4.27
C GLY A 49 14.89 -7.82 -4.61
N HIS A 50 14.04 -7.82 -3.60
CA HIS A 50 12.65 -8.25 -3.70
C HIS A 50 11.69 -7.06 -3.81
N TYR A 51 12.09 -5.93 -3.25
CA TYR A 51 11.29 -4.69 -3.25
C TYR A 51 12.19 -3.46 -3.27
N VAL A 52 11.62 -2.34 -3.63
CA VAL A 52 12.27 -1.02 -3.60
C VAL A 52 11.53 -0.15 -2.60
N PRO A 53 12.21 0.39 -1.56
CA PRO A 53 11.64 1.43 -0.72
C PRO A 53 11.28 2.66 -1.54
N VAL A 54 10.03 3.11 -1.46
CA VAL A 54 9.54 4.30 -2.19
C VAL A 54 8.63 5.10 -1.29
N THR A 55 8.83 6.39 -1.22
CA THR A 55 7.93 7.31 -0.53
C THR A 55 6.84 7.77 -1.50
N PRO A 56 5.56 7.41 -1.27
CA PRO A 56 4.49 7.85 -2.15
C PRO A 56 4.31 9.38 -2.09
N THR A 57 3.92 9.97 -3.20
CA THR A 57 3.48 11.36 -3.21
C THR A 57 2.06 11.44 -2.69
N ALA A 58 1.88 12.11 -1.55
CA ALA A 58 0.56 12.24 -0.93
C ALA A 58 -0.40 13.07 -1.79
N ILE A 59 -1.63 12.56 -1.93
CA ILE A 59 -2.72 13.32 -2.55
C ILE A 59 -3.16 14.42 -1.57
N SER A 60 -3.21 15.65 -2.05
CA SER A 60 -3.67 16.80 -1.26
C SER A 60 -5.17 16.72 -0.99
N LYS A 61 -5.56 16.82 0.29
CA LYS A 61 -6.96 16.85 0.73
C LYS A 61 -7.80 15.70 0.16
N PRO A 62 -7.42 14.44 0.43
CA PRO A 62 -8.15 13.31 -0.12
C PRO A 62 -9.57 13.25 0.41
N GLU A 63 -10.52 13.02 -0.48
CA GLU A 63 -11.93 12.87 -0.14
C GLU A 63 -12.34 11.39 -0.24
N TYR A 64 -13.29 10.98 0.59
CA TYR A 64 -13.86 9.66 0.51
C TYR A 64 -14.68 9.49 -0.77
N VAL A 65 -14.41 8.44 -1.51
CA VAL A 65 -15.16 8.05 -2.71
C VAL A 65 -15.97 6.79 -2.43
N THR A 66 -15.31 5.69 -2.13
CA THR A 66 -15.96 4.40 -1.87
C THR A 66 -14.98 3.42 -1.23
N HIS A 67 -15.50 2.33 -0.68
CA HIS A 67 -14.70 1.19 -0.22
C HIS A 67 -15.46 -0.12 -0.41
N SER A 68 -14.75 -1.24 -0.37
CA SER A 68 -15.34 -2.57 -0.40
C SER A 68 -15.88 -2.96 0.98
N LYS A 69 -17.20 -2.94 1.15
CA LYS A 69 -17.85 -3.37 2.38
C LYS A 69 -17.56 -4.84 2.70
N THR A 70 -17.52 -5.68 1.65
CA THR A 70 -17.21 -7.10 1.79
C THR A 70 -15.80 -7.32 2.33
N LEU A 71 -14.81 -6.60 1.79
CA LEU A 71 -13.43 -6.69 2.26
C LEU A 71 -13.32 -6.18 3.72
N PHE A 72 -13.96 -5.07 4.06
CA PHE A 72 -13.96 -4.56 5.44
C PHE A 72 -14.53 -5.59 6.41
N ASN A 73 -15.63 -6.25 6.07
CA ASN A 73 -16.20 -7.32 6.88
C ASN A 73 -15.24 -8.50 7.02
N GLU A 74 -14.58 -8.93 5.93
CA GLU A 74 -13.58 -10.00 5.96
C GLU A 74 -12.39 -9.67 6.88
N LEU A 75 -11.91 -8.44 6.82
CA LEU A 75 -10.82 -7.95 7.66
C LEU A 75 -11.24 -7.64 9.11
N GLY A 76 -12.52 -7.62 9.40
CA GLY A 76 -13.05 -7.23 10.70
C GLY A 76 -12.93 -5.73 10.97
N LEU A 77 -12.95 -4.91 9.93
CA LEU A 77 -12.90 -3.45 10.01
C LEU A 77 -14.31 -2.86 10.11
N SER A 78 -14.47 -1.83 10.93
CA SER A 78 -15.71 -1.04 10.94
C SER A 78 -15.86 -0.27 9.63
N GLN A 79 -17.08 -0.23 9.08
CA GLN A 79 -17.37 0.55 7.87
C GLN A 79 -17.07 2.04 8.05
N GLU A 80 -17.17 2.55 9.28
CA GLU A 80 -16.88 3.95 9.62
C GLU A 80 -15.40 4.28 9.50
N LEU A 81 -14.50 3.30 9.62
CA LEU A 81 -13.06 3.51 9.47
C LEU A 81 -12.70 4.06 8.09
N ALA A 82 -13.46 3.70 7.06
CA ALA A 82 -13.26 4.27 5.71
C ALA A 82 -13.47 5.79 5.64
N LEU A 83 -14.21 6.34 6.60
CA LEU A 83 -14.47 7.79 6.71
C LEU A 83 -13.47 8.49 7.63
N ASP A 84 -12.61 7.75 8.31
CA ASP A 84 -11.57 8.32 9.17
C ASP A 84 -10.54 9.10 8.34
N GLU A 85 -10.19 10.31 8.78
CA GLU A 85 -9.27 11.18 8.05
C GLU A 85 -7.88 10.58 7.91
N LEU A 86 -7.33 10.02 8.99
CA LEU A 86 -5.99 9.45 8.97
C LEU A 86 -5.92 8.19 8.12
N PHE A 87 -6.98 7.38 8.14
CA PHE A 87 -7.11 6.21 7.28
C PHE A 87 -7.11 6.61 5.79
N ARG A 88 -7.91 7.62 5.41
CA ARG A 88 -7.92 8.13 4.04
C ARG A 88 -6.57 8.70 3.62
N ARG A 89 -5.92 9.47 4.49
CA ARG A 89 -4.60 10.05 4.21
C ARG A 89 -3.57 8.97 3.97
N LEU A 90 -3.51 7.92 4.81
CA LEU A 90 -2.58 6.80 4.62
C LEU A 90 -2.75 6.17 3.23
N PHE A 91 -3.96 5.77 2.88
CA PHE A 91 -4.26 5.12 1.60
C PHE A 91 -4.29 6.09 0.40
N SER A 92 -4.06 7.37 0.64
CA SER A 92 -3.81 8.39 -0.37
C SER A 92 -2.33 8.80 -0.46
N GLY A 93 -1.44 7.98 0.12
CA GLY A 93 0.01 8.13 0.02
C GLY A 93 0.67 8.95 1.13
N ASP A 94 -0.09 9.46 2.10
CA ASP A 94 0.49 10.20 3.22
C ASP A 94 0.95 9.26 4.35
N ILE A 95 2.13 8.69 4.18
CA ILE A 95 2.71 7.79 5.19
C ILE A 95 3.14 8.51 6.48
N SER A 96 3.15 9.84 6.51
CA SER A 96 3.49 10.61 7.72
C SER A 96 2.47 10.45 8.85
N VAL A 97 1.25 9.98 8.54
CA VAL A 97 0.21 9.70 9.54
C VAL A 97 0.45 8.40 10.30
N ALA A 98 1.40 7.59 9.89
CA ALA A 98 1.71 6.33 10.54
C ALA A 98 2.02 6.51 12.03
N THR A 99 1.40 5.68 12.86
CA THR A 99 1.62 5.66 14.32
C THR A 99 2.06 4.27 14.74
N ALA A 100 3.03 4.18 15.64
CA ALA A 100 3.57 2.91 16.10
C ALA A 100 2.46 1.93 16.56
N PRO A 101 2.54 0.63 16.22
CA PRO A 101 3.64 -0.07 15.54
C PRO A 101 3.69 0.08 14.02
N MET A 102 2.74 0.82 13.41
CA MET A 102 2.78 1.14 11.99
C MET A 102 4.02 1.98 11.68
N ARG A 103 4.67 1.67 10.57
CA ARG A 103 5.87 2.37 10.10
C ARG A 103 5.54 3.36 8.98
N PRO A 104 6.18 4.52 8.93
CA PRO A 104 6.05 5.47 7.81
C PRO A 104 6.89 5.00 6.62
N VAL A 105 6.51 3.87 6.01
CA VAL A 105 7.24 3.25 4.91
C VAL A 105 6.31 2.98 3.74
N GLY A 106 6.84 3.10 2.53
CA GLY A 106 6.22 2.62 1.30
C GLY A 106 7.21 1.77 0.52
N TRP A 107 6.72 0.86 -0.28
CA TRP A 107 7.57 0.02 -1.14
C TRP A 107 6.83 -0.39 -2.41
N ALA A 108 7.61 -0.68 -3.43
CA ALA A 108 7.13 -1.14 -4.73
C ALA A 108 7.92 -2.34 -5.20
N THR A 109 7.40 -3.05 -6.19
CA THR A 109 8.18 -4.07 -6.88
C THR A 109 9.20 -3.44 -7.83
N GLY A 110 10.29 -4.15 -8.12
CA GLY A 110 11.26 -3.70 -9.11
C GLY A 110 10.61 -3.47 -10.49
N TYR A 111 9.62 -4.28 -10.84
CA TYR A 111 8.86 -4.07 -12.08
C TYR A 111 8.10 -2.73 -12.08
N ALA A 112 7.41 -2.41 -10.98
CA ALA A 112 6.70 -1.13 -10.87
C ALA A 112 7.65 0.06 -11.06
N LEU A 113 8.83 0.01 -10.45
CA LEU A 113 9.83 1.07 -10.61
C LEU A 113 10.35 1.16 -12.04
N SER A 114 10.55 0.03 -12.72
CA SER A 114 11.07 0.00 -14.10
C SER A 114 10.16 0.69 -15.13
N ILE A 115 8.88 0.85 -14.80
CA ILE A 115 7.88 1.48 -15.68
C ILE A 115 7.30 2.77 -15.09
N TYR A 116 7.75 3.18 -13.92
CA TYR A 116 7.20 4.32 -13.20
C TYR A 116 7.38 5.64 -13.96
N GLY A 117 6.27 6.31 -14.23
CA GLY A 117 6.27 7.63 -14.88
C GLY A 117 6.67 7.65 -16.36
N THR A 118 6.90 6.51 -16.99
CA THR A 118 7.27 6.44 -18.43
C THR A 118 6.41 5.43 -19.17
N GLU A 119 6.29 5.66 -20.48
CA GLU A 119 5.70 4.70 -21.41
C GLU A 119 6.82 3.85 -22.02
N TYR A 120 6.83 2.56 -21.71
CA TYR A 120 7.77 1.62 -22.32
C TYR A 120 7.08 0.83 -23.42
N THR A 121 7.37 1.17 -24.66
CA THR A 121 6.88 0.47 -25.83
C THR A 121 7.27 -1.01 -25.82
N GLN A 122 8.43 -1.32 -25.27
CA GLN A 122 8.97 -2.68 -25.18
C GLN A 122 8.18 -3.58 -24.21
N GLN A 123 7.53 -3.01 -23.21
CA GLN A 123 6.74 -3.72 -22.22
C GLN A 123 5.27 -3.77 -22.59
N CYS A 124 4.85 -3.06 -23.62
CA CYS A 124 3.50 -3.08 -24.12
C CYS A 124 3.28 -4.31 -25.02
N PRO A 125 2.35 -5.21 -24.72
CA PRO A 125 2.08 -6.38 -25.53
C PRO A 125 1.55 -6.04 -26.93
N PHE A 126 1.06 -4.82 -27.11
CA PHE A 126 0.58 -4.30 -28.39
C PHE A 126 1.64 -3.49 -29.17
N GLY A 127 2.82 -3.26 -28.56
CA GLY A 127 3.89 -2.50 -29.18
C GLY A 127 3.59 -1.01 -29.40
N THR A 128 2.53 -0.49 -28.80
CA THR A 128 2.09 0.91 -28.96
C THR A 128 2.55 1.83 -27.85
N GLY A 129 3.01 1.28 -26.71
CA GLY A 129 3.34 2.03 -25.51
C GLY A 129 2.13 2.49 -24.69
N ASN A 130 0.92 2.24 -25.16
CA ASN A 130 -0.31 2.69 -24.51
C ASN A 130 -0.93 1.59 -23.63
N GLY A 131 -1.32 1.95 -22.43
CA GLY A 131 -2.17 1.14 -21.57
C GLY A 131 -1.46 -0.02 -20.89
N TYR A 132 -0.16 -0.07 -20.91
CA TYR A 132 0.60 -1.05 -20.16
C TYR A 132 1.54 -0.36 -19.20
N GLY A 133 1.52 -0.75 -17.98
CA GLY A 133 2.32 -0.14 -16.96
C GLY A 133 1.57 0.04 -15.64
N ASP A 134 0.56 -0.77 -15.42
CA ASP A 134 -0.26 -0.71 -14.21
C ASP A 134 0.39 -1.37 -12.99
N GLY A 135 1.66 -1.71 -13.08
CA GLY A 135 2.44 -2.16 -11.93
C GLY A 135 2.82 -1.02 -10.97
N ARG A 136 2.12 0.11 -11.00
CA ARG A 136 2.43 1.31 -10.20
C ARG A 136 1.77 1.32 -8.83
N ALA A 137 1.41 0.18 -8.29
CA ALA A 137 0.98 0.08 -6.92
C ALA A 137 2.17 0.29 -5.98
N ILE A 138 1.99 1.13 -4.98
CA ILE A 138 2.91 1.32 -3.86
C ILE A 138 2.22 0.79 -2.62
N SER A 139 2.84 -0.17 -1.96
CA SER A 139 2.37 -0.68 -0.68
C SER A 139 2.73 0.31 0.42
N VAL A 140 1.79 0.55 1.33
CA VAL A 140 1.95 1.48 2.46
C VAL A 140 1.71 0.83 3.81
N PHE A 141 1.30 -0.42 3.81
CA PHE A 141 0.93 -1.14 5.02
C PHE A 141 1.08 -2.65 4.83
N GLU A 142 1.57 -3.33 5.86
CA GLU A 142 1.52 -4.78 6.01
C GLU A 142 0.97 -5.10 7.39
N GLY A 143 0.04 -6.03 7.49
CA GLY A 143 -0.57 -6.34 8.76
C GLY A 143 -1.29 -7.68 8.82
N LEU A 144 -1.70 -8.04 10.04
CA LEU A 144 -2.43 -9.28 10.33
C LEU A 144 -3.88 -8.97 10.71
N PHE A 145 -4.81 -9.47 9.92
CA PHE A 145 -6.24 -9.37 10.18
C PHE A 145 -6.86 -10.76 10.24
N ASN A 146 -7.54 -11.08 11.33
CA ASN A 146 -8.15 -12.39 11.53
C ASN A 146 -7.19 -13.58 11.29
N GLY A 147 -5.92 -13.42 11.67
CA GLY A 147 -4.89 -14.44 11.52
C GLY A 147 -4.33 -14.60 10.09
N LYS A 148 -4.73 -13.74 9.15
CA LYS A 148 -4.20 -13.70 7.78
C LYS A 148 -3.38 -12.44 7.56
N ARG A 149 -2.30 -12.59 6.78
CA ARG A 149 -1.46 -11.47 6.35
C ARG A 149 -2.06 -10.77 5.14
N TRP A 150 -1.98 -9.45 5.18
CA TRP A 150 -2.43 -8.56 4.11
C TRP A 150 -1.40 -7.46 3.86
N GLU A 151 -1.32 -7.08 2.62
CA GLU A 151 -0.50 -5.97 2.13
C GLU A 151 -1.35 -5.03 1.27
#